data_fea44f841fa4de7546145ceedab071e7
#
_entry.id   fea44f841fa4de7546145ceedab071e7
#
_cell.length_a   1.000
_cell.length_b   1.000
_cell.length_c   1.000
_cell.angle_alpha   90.00
_cell.angle_beta   90.00
_cell.angle_gamma   90.00
#
_symmetry.space_group_name_H-M   'P 1'
#
loop_
_entity.id
_entity.type
_entity.pdbx_description
1 polymer ?
#
loop_
_entity_poly.entity_id
_entity_poly.type
_entity_poly.pdbx_seq_one_letter_code
_entity_poly.pdbx_strand_id
1 'polypeptide(L)'
;TDKLGDLVTRSAAEGLTFKMQSDQQDMALEYQFSQSAASKVGTAVAPAAQKPGNSIFLPAKEVLSLFPIILKSREVDRSFGFDDTYYDLVKALQIAPSRGKNFSAFADAREELSHVVDGKVDFDDNSGKWYYKNSSGQKFSIGATAEGVKKISIMDRLLANGYLSKDSVIFIDELESALHPTAICKFLDMLAQVSKEMGIQVFISTHSYFVIKKMYLIALKQPEAVTCISLSRG
;
A
#
# COMPACT_ATOMS: atom_id res chain seq x y z
N THR A 1 -16.88 19.86 7.13
CA THR A 1 -15.42 19.80 7.14
C THR A 1 -15.00 19.01 8.35
N ASP A 2 -14.40 17.87 8.10
CA ASP A 2 -13.98 16.98 9.16
C ASP A 2 -12.84 17.64 9.95
N LYS A 3 -12.97 17.63 11.26
CA LYS A 3 -11.97 18.15 12.18
C LYS A 3 -11.13 16.99 12.69
N LEU A 4 -9.84 17.23 13.00
CA LEU A 4 -9.00 16.22 13.65
C LEU A 4 -9.62 15.68 14.93
N GLY A 5 -10.31 16.54 15.69
CA GLY A 5 -11.03 16.14 16.89
C GLY A 5 -12.14 15.10 16.70
N ASP A 6 -12.66 14.93 15.47
CA ASP A 6 -13.68 13.92 15.17
C ASP A 6 -13.11 12.49 15.23
N LEU A 7 -11.77 12.32 15.15
CA LEU A 7 -11.08 11.05 15.35
C LEU A 7 -10.97 10.64 16.82
N VAL A 8 -11.20 11.58 17.75
CA VAL A 8 -11.12 11.32 19.18
C VAL A 8 -12.45 10.74 19.65
N THR A 9 -12.39 9.58 20.31
CA THR A 9 -13.57 8.93 20.87
C THR A 9 -14.28 9.89 21.84
N ARG A 10 -15.59 10.06 21.72
CA ARG A 10 -16.39 11.02 22.52
C ARG A 10 -16.27 10.81 24.04
N SER A 11 -15.92 9.63 24.49
CA SER A 11 -15.70 9.29 25.88
C SER A 11 -14.26 9.49 26.37
N ALA A 12 -13.32 9.84 25.49
CA ALA A 12 -11.92 10.03 25.86
C ALA A 12 -11.70 11.44 26.43
N ALA A 13 -11.45 11.55 27.73
CA ALA A 13 -11.19 12.83 28.40
C ALA A 13 -9.86 13.49 27.97
N GLU A 14 -8.87 12.71 27.53
CA GLU A 14 -7.50 13.16 27.32
C GLU A 14 -7.11 13.39 25.84
N GLY A 15 -8.05 13.17 24.90
CA GLY A 15 -7.73 13.27 23.49
C GLY A 15 -7.12 12.00 22.90
N LEU A 16 -6.50 12.11 21.72
CA LEU A 16 -5.82 11.02 21.03
C LEU A 16 -4.30 11.28 21.05
N THR A 17 -3.56 10.27 21.47
CA THR A 17 -2.09 10.27 21.40
C THR A 17 -1.65 9.16 20.45
N PHE A 18 -0.78 9.51 19.52
CA PHE A 18 -0.10 8.56 18.65
C PHE A 18 1.39 8.56 18.99
N LYS A 19 1.95 7.36 19.16
CA LYS A 19 3.39 7.16 19.37
C LYS A 19 3.91 6.12 18.40
N MET A 20 4.99 6.44 17.73
CA MET A 20 5.74 5.52 16.89
C MET A 20 7.21 5.59 17.27
N GLN A 21 7.82 4.45 17.47
CA GLN A 21 9.24 4.33 17.78
C GLN A 21 9.87 3.29 16.86
N SER A 22 11.02 3.62 16.30
CA SER A 22 11.87 2.70 15.56
C SER A 22 13.00 2.21 16.47
N ASP A 23 13.59 1.06 16.13
CA ASP A 23 14.79 0.54 16.80
C ASP A 23 16.00 1.49 16.72
N GLN A 24 15.97 2.44 15.80
CA GLN A 24 16.91 3.55 15.73
C GLN A 24 16.45 4.68 16.64
N GLN A 25 17.25 5.02 17.64
CA GLN A 25 16.91 5.98 18.71
C GLN A 25 16.43 7.36 18.21
N ASP A 26 16.84 7.77 17.01
CA ASP A 26 16.51 9.09 16.43
C ASP A 26 15.21 9.12 15.63
N MET A 27 14.46 8.01 15.59
CA MET A 27 13.26 7.84 14.78
C MET A 27 12.01 7.65 15.64
N ALA A 28 11.80 8.55 16.59
CA ALA A 28 10.58 8.60 17.36
C ALA A 28 9.64 9.69 16.82
N LEU A 29 8.36 9.39 16.76
CA LEU A 29 7.29 10.34 16.47
C LEU A 29 6.22 10.23 17.54
N GLU A 30 5.90 11.34 18.16
CA GLU A 30 4.76 11.43 19.09
C GLU A 30 3.97 12.69 18.79
N TYR A 31 2.65 12.53 18.63
CA TYR A 31 1.75 13.66 18.52
C TYR A 31 0.46 13.41 19.28
N GLN A 32 -0.17 14.50 19.70
CA GLN A 32 -1.41 14.47 20.45
C GLN A 32 -2.36 15.57 19.96
N PHE A 33 -3.65 15.29 19.98
CA PHE A 33 -4.69 16.29 19.74
C PHE A 33 -5.97 15.97 20.52
N SER A 34 -6.70 17.02 20.88
CA SER A 34 -7.96 16.94 21.64
C SER A 34 -9.17 16.89 20.70
N GLN A 35 -10.35 16.62 21.26
CA GLN A 35 -11.64 16.68 20.55
C GLN A 35 -11.91 18.07 19.94
N SER A 36 -11.36 19.13 20.51
CA SER A 36 -11.54 20.50 20.00
C SER A 36 -10.57 20.86 18.87
N ALA A 37 -9.59 19.99 18.54
CA ALA A 37 -8.60 20.25 17.51
C ALA A 37 -9.26 20.32 16.12
N ALA A 38 -9.15 21.47 15.45
CA ALA A 38 -9.70 21.65 14.10
C ALA A 38 -8.74 21.11 13.03
N SER A 39 -7.46 21.54 13.06
CA SER A 39 -6.47 21.22 12.01
C SER A 39 -5.03 21.17 12.51
N LYS A 40 -4.78 21.42 13.79
CA LYS A 40 -3.42 21.44 14.34
C LYS A 40 -3.21 20.29 15.31
N VAL A 41 -2.08 19.65 15.18
CA VAL A 41 -1.58 18.60 16.06
C VAL A 41 -0.52 19.20 16.96
N GLY A 42 -0.60 18.94 18.26
CA GLY A 42 0.50 19.19 19.16
C GLY A 42 1.58 18.12 18.94
N THR A 43 2.77 18.51 18.50
CA THR A 43 3.88 17.57 18.31
C THR A 43 4.71 17.53 19.57
N ALA A 44 4.77 16.39 20.23
CA ALA A 44 5.62 16.19 21.39
C ALA A 44 7.05 15.78 21.00
N VAL A 45 7.18 14.94 19.97
CA VAL A 45 8.47 14.48 19.42
C VAL A 45 8.35 14.39 17.89
N ALA A 46 9.34 14.93 17.20
CA ALA A 46 9.49 14.79 15.75
C ALA A 46 10.76 14.00 15.42
N PRO A 47 10.77 13.16 14.38
CA PRO A 47 11.97 12.43 13.97
C PRO A 47 13.06 13.40 13.52
N ALA A 48 14.31 13.15 13.93
CA ALA A 48 15.47 13.97 13.59
C ALA A 48 15.88 13.87 12.13
N ALA A 49 15.57 12.74 11.46
CA ALA A 49 15.88 12.50 10.06
C ALA A 49 14.79 11.67 9.37
N GLN A 50 14.63 11.85 8.06
CA GLN A 50 13.80 10.97 7.25
C GLN A 50 14.56 9.71 6.86
N LYS A 51 13.91 8.55 6.92
CA LYS A 51 14.46 7.32 6.33
C LYS A 51 14.58 7.45 4.80
N PRO A 52 15.61 6.86 4.19
CA PRO A 52 15.80 6.91 2.74
C PRO A 52 14.78 6.09 1.93
N GLY A 53 13.89 5.35 2.57
CA GLY A 53 12.88 4.51 1.90
C GLY A 53 11.53 5.24 1.75
N ASN A 54 10.79 4.87 0.70
CA ASN A 54 9.42 5.31 0.51
C ASN A 54 8.46 4.50 1.38
N SER A 55 7.37 5.12 1.83
CA SER A 55 6.25 4.42 2.43
C SER A 55 5.02 4.51 1.54
N ILE A 56 4.24 3.44 1.45
CA ILE A 56 3.04 3.39 0.64
C ILE A 56 1.92 2.62 1.35
N PHE A 57 0.70 3.12 1.22
CA PHE A 57 -0.49 2.44 1.68
C PHE A 57 -1.29 1.91 0.48
N LEU A 58 -1.57 0.61 0.50
CA LEU A 58 -2.44 -0.05 -0.46
C LEU A 58 -3.80 -0.27 0.18
N PRO A 59 -4.83 0.52 -0.17
CA PRO A 59 -6.15 0.40 0.43
C PRO A 59 -6.86 -0.88 0.01
N ALA A 60 -7.90 -1.27 0.77
CA ALA A 60 -8.76 -2.42 0.44
C ALA A 60 -9.36 -2.29 -0.96
N LYS A 61 -9.80 -1.07 -1.33
CA LYS A 61 -10.30 -0.75 -2.67
C LYS A 61 -9.17 -0.32 -3.59
N GLU A 62 -9.19 -0.79 -4.83
CA GLU A 62 -8.22 -0.41 -5.84
C GLU A 62 -8.38 1.05 -6.29
N VAL A 63 -7.29 1.68 -6.71
CA VAL A 63 -7.27 3.09 -7.09
C VAL A 63 -7.17 3.35 -8.59
N LEU A 64 -6.90 2.34 -9.41
CA LEU A 64 -6.67 2.53 -10.85
C LEU A 64 -7.91 3.05 -11.58
N SER A 65 -9.11 2.59 -11.20
CA SER A 65 -10.37 3.10 -11.75
C SER A 65 -10.69 4.51 -11.26
N LEU A 66 -10.23 4.87 -10.06
CA LEU A 66 -10.45 6.18 -9.45
C LEU A 66 -9.34 7.19 -9.78
N PHE A 67 -8.29 6.75 -10.44
CA PHE A 67 -7.08 7.51 -10.73
C PHE A 67 -7.36 8.93 -11.25
N PRO A 68 -8.14 9.14 -12.33
CA PRO A 68 -8.39 10.49 -12.84
C PRO A 68 -9.24 11.33 -11.89
N ILE A 69 -10.11 10.71 -11.09
CA ILE A 69 -10.96 11.41 -10.14
C ILE A 69 -10.14 11.91 -8.95
N ILE A 70 -9.23 11.07 -8.43
CA ILE A 70 -8.35 11.43 -7.32
C ILE A 70 -7.46 12.60 -7.73
N LEU A 71 -6.82 12.54 -8.90
CA LEU A 71 -5.98 13.63 -9.40
C LEU A 71 -6.77 14.92 -9.59
N LYS A 72 -7.92 14.84 -10.24
CA LYS A 72 -8.77 16.02 -10.47
C LYS A 72 -9.20 16.65 -9.14
N SER A 73 -9.69 15.86 -8.21
CA SER A 73 -10.13 16.33 -6.89
C SER A 73 -9.04 17.08 -6.15
N ARG A 74 -7.81 16.57 -6.17
CA ARG A 74 -6.70 17.14 -5.39
C ARG A 74 -5.98 18.28 -6.13
N GLU A 75 -5.72 18.15 -7.42
CA GLU A 75 -4.88 19.10 -8.18
C GLU A 75 -5.69 20.23 -8.81
N VAL A 76 -6.92 19.96 -9.26
CA VAL A 76 -7.76 20.93 -9.96
C VAL A 76 -8.79 21.54 -9.01
N ASP A 77 -9.64 20.68 -8.42
CA ASP A 77 -10.76 21.15 -7.59
C ASP A 77 -10.30 21.57 -6.19
N ARG A 78 -9.08 21.16 -5.77
CA ARG A 78 -8.49 21.42 -4.45
C ARG A 78 -9.43 21.03 -3.32
N SER A 79 -10.18 19.95 -3.54
CA SER A 79 -11.15 19.42 -2.58
C SER A 79 -10.56 18.23 -1.84
N PHE A 80 -10.93 18.08 -0.57
CA PHE A 80 -10.52 16.96 0.27
C PHE A 80 -11.54 15.81 0.13
N GLY A 81 -11.57 15.16 -1.06
CA GLY A 81 -12.47 14.03 -1.31
C GLY A 81 -11.82 12.65 -1.07
N PHE A 82 -10.47 12.62 -1.10
CA PHE A 82 -9.65 11.44 -0.82
C PHE A 82 -8.53 11.87 0.12
N ASP A 83 -8.16 11.02 1.08
CA ASP A 83 -7.03 11.29 1.96
C ASP A 83 -5.69 11.24 1.22
N ASP A 84 -4.62 11.67 1.88
CA ASP A 84 -3.30 11.78 1.27
C ASP A 84 -2.74 10.42 0.84
N THR A 85 -3.13 9.31 1.49
CA THR A 85 -2.64 7.97 1.14
C THR A 85 -3.09 7.54 -0.26
N TYR A 86 -4.32 7.89 -0.67
CA TYR A 86 -4.81 7.66 -2.03
C TYR A 86 -4.07 8.52 -3.05
N TYR A 87 -3.84 9.79 -2.72
CA TYR A 87 -3.13 10.72 -3.61
C TYR A 87 -1.66 10.30 -3.77
N ASP A 88 -0.98 9.95 -2.69
CA ASP A 88 0.40 9.47 -2.71
C ASP A 88 0.55 8.19 -3.56
N LEU A 89 -0.40 7.25 -3.43
CA LEU A 89 -0.41 6.04 -4.25
C LEU A 89 -0.59 6.38 -5.73
N VAL A 90 -1.51 7.27 -6.06
CA VAL A 90 -1.75 7.70 -7.45
C VAL A 90 -0.51 8.38 -8.01
N LYS A 91 0.16 9.25 -7.26
CA LYS A 91 1.43 9.89 -7.67
C LYS A 91 2.54 8.87 -7.87
N ALA A 92 2.67 7.90 -6.97
CA ALA A 92 3.65 6.82 -7.11
C ALA A 92 3.42 6.00 -8.39
N LEU A 93 2.16 5.74 -8.77
CA LEU A 93 1.81 4.98 -9.97
C LEU A 93 2.09 5.75 -11.28
N GLN A 94 2.11 7.09 -11.24
CA GLN A 94 2.45 7.92 -12.42
C GLN A 94 3.90 7.79 -12.87
N ILE A 95 4.79 7.41 -11.94
CA ILE A 95 6.22 7.23 -12.27
C ILE A 95 6.33 6.14 -13.35
N ALA A 96 7.00 6.47 -14.44
CA ALA A 96 7.23 5.52 -15.53
C ALA A 96 8.12 4.35 -15.08
N PRO A 97 7.89 3.12 -15.56
CA PRO A 97 8.80 2.01 -15.30
C PRO A 97 10.23 2.34 -15.75
N SER A 98 11.19 2.05 -14.88
CA SER A 98 12.60 2.26 -15.19
C SER A 98 13.34 0.93 -15.26
N ARG A 99 14.29 0.80 -16.20
CA ARG A 99 15.18 -0.36 -16.28
C ARG A 99 16.36 -0.23 -15.28
N GLY A 100 16.08 0.14 -14.03
CA GLY A 100 17.09 0.27 -12.99
C GLY A 100 17.58 -1.07 -12.43
N LYS A 101 18.52 -1.02 -11.49
CA LYS A 101 19.12 -2.22 -10.83
C LYS A 101 18.10 -3.18 -10.21
N ASN A 102 16.93 -2.68 -9.82
CA ASN A 102 15.86 -3.49 -9.23
C ASN A 102 15.05 -4.27 -10.28
N PHE A 103 15.18 -3.94 -11.57
CA PHE A 103 14.38 -4.55 -12.63
C PHE A 103 14.64 -6.04 -12.78
N SER A 104 15.90 -6.48 -12.65
CA SER A 104 16.26 -7.89 -12.74
C SER A 104 16.04 -8.67 -11.44
N ALA A 105 16.17 -8.01 -10.28
CA ALA A 105 16.01 -8.66 -8.98
C ALA A 105 14.56 -9.13 -8.72
N PHE A 106 13.58 -8.52 -9.37
CA PHE A 106 12.16 -8.86 -9.21
C PHE A 106 11.53 -9.41 -10.49
N ALA A 107 12.32 -9.73 -11.50
CA ALA A 107 11.81 -10.27 -12.75
C ALA A 107 10.94 -11.51 -12.50
N ASP A 108 11.43 -12.45 -11.71
CA ASP A 108 10.74 -13.70 -11.39
C ASP A 108 9.45 -13.46 -10.60
N ALA A 109 9.50 -12.63 -9.56
CA ALA A 109 8.32 -12.29 -8.76
C ALA A 109 7.26 -11.56 -9.58
N ARG A 110 7.66 -10.67 -10.48
CA ARG A 110 6.77 -9.95 -11.39
C ARG A 110 6.21 -10.85 -12.48
N GLU A 111 7.00 -11.78 -12.98
CA GLU A 111 6.53 -12.80 -13.93
C GLU A 111 5.47 -13.70 -13.30
N GLU A 112 5.67 -14.16 -12.07
CA GLU A 112 4.66 -14.90 -11.32
C GLU A 112 3.35 -14.10 -11.15
N LEU A 113 3.45 -12.80 -10.83
CA LEU A 113 2.27 -11.94 -10.75
C LEU A 113 1.56 -11.79 -12.10
N SER A 114 2.30 -11.65 -13.20
CA SER A 114 1.73 -11.55 -14.54
C SER A 114 0.96 -12.81 -14.94
N HIS A 115 1.47 -13.99 -14.55
CA HIS A 115 0.76 -15.26 -14.73
C HIS A 115 -0.53 -15.36 -13.92
N VAL A 116 -0.56 -14.79 -12.71
CA VAL A 116 -1.77 -14.76 -11.88
C VAL A 116 -2.87 -13.95 -12.52
N VAL A 117 -2.51 -12.84 -13.15
CA VAL A 117 -3.48 -11.91 -13.76
C VAL A 117 -3.74 -12.17 -15.24
N ASP A 118 -3.06 -13.14 -15.83
CA ASP A 118 -3.13 -13.50 -17.26
C ASP A 118 -2.94 -12.29 -18.19
N GLY A 119 -1.96 -11.45 -17.84
CA GLY A 119 -1.69 -10.23 -18.61
C GLY A 119 -1.01 -9.14 -17.78
N LYS A 120 -1.22 -7.91 -18.19
CA LYS A 120 -0.64 -6.74 -17.51
C LYS A 120 -1.53 -5.52 -17.59
N VAL A 121 -1.36 -4.63 -16.64
CA VAL A 121 -1.97 -3.29 -16.64
C VAL A 121 -0.90 -2.28 -17.03
N ASP A 122 -1.20 -1.47 -18.02
CA ASP A 122 -0.32 -0.41 -18.51
C ASP A 122 -1.04 0.94 -18.50
N PHE A 123 -0.26 2.00 -18.41
CA PHE A 123 -0.74 3.38 -18.51
C PHE A 123 -0.49 3.89 -19.93
N ASP A 124 -1.50 4.50 -20.53
CA ASP A 124 -1.39 5.14 -21.83
C ASP A 124 -1.21 6.66 -21.63
N ASP A 125 -0.01 7.14 -21.83
CA ASP A 125 0.36 8.55 -21.67
C ASP A 125 -0.44 9.48 -22.60
N ASN A 126 -0.87 9.00 -23.77
CA ASN A 126 -1.62 9.81 -24.73
C ASN A 126 -3.06 10.07 -24.27
N SER A 127 -3.71 9.05 -23.70
CA SER A 127 -5.09 9.16 -23.21
C SER A 127 -5.18 9.49 -21.73
N GLY A 128 -4.08 9.38 -20.97
CA GLY A 128 -4.05 9.53 -19.52
C GLY A 128 -4.83 8.45 -18.77
N LYS A 129 -4.97 7.25 -19.35
CA LYS A 129 -5.83 6.19 -18.82
C LYS A 129 -5.06 4.89 -18.63
N TRP A 130 -5.47 4.16 -17.61
CA TRP A 130 -5.05 2.80 -17.38
C TRP A 130 -5.88 1.82 -18.22
N TYR A 131 -5.24 0.77 -18.72
CA TYR A 131 -5.89 -0.34 -19.43
C TYR A 131 -5.26 -1.68 -19.05
N TYR A 132 -6.05 -2.72 -19.15
CA TYR A 132 -5.57 -4.10 -19.01
C TYR A 132 -5.38 -4.73 -20.39
N LYS A 133 -4.25 -5.40 -20.59
CA LYS A 133 -3.96 -6.18 -21.79
C LYS A 133 -3.74 -7.63 -21.38
N ASN A 134 -4.61 -8.54 -21.87
CA ASN A 134 -4.46 -9.97 -21.61
C ASN A 134 -3.31 -10.62 -22.42
N SER A 135 -3.02 -11.89 -22.14
CA SER A 135 -1.99 -12.68 -22.82
C SER A 135 -2.23 -12.81 -24.34
N SER A 136 -3.49 -12.78 -24.79
CA SER A 136 -3.85 -12.79 -26.22
C SER A 136 -3.75 -11.42 -26.90
N GLY A 137 -3.33 -10.39 -26.18
CA GLY A 137 -3.11 -9.04 -26.71
C GLY A 137 -4.35 -8.15 -26.77
N GLN A 138 -5.50 -8.62 -26.29
CA GLN A 138 -6.73 -7.81 -26.24
C GLN A 138 -6.63 -6.77 -25.12
N LYS A 139 -7.08 -5.54 -25.42
CA LYS A 139 -7.11 -4.42 -24.47
C LYS A 139 -8.51 -4.24 -23.90
N PHE A 140 -8.57 -4.03 -22.60
CA PHE A 140 -9.80 -3.78 -21.84
C PHE A 140 -9.66 -2.49 -21.05
N SER A 141 -10.76 -1.76 -20.91
CA SER A 141 -10.84 -0.63 -19.99
C SER A 141 -10.56 -1.10 -18.58
N ILE A 142 -9.80 -0.31 -17.81
CA ILE A 142 -9.50 -0.63 -16.42
C ILE A 142 -10.77 -0.77 -15.57
N GLY A 143 -11.82 0.00 -15.85
CA GLY A 143 -13.10 -0.12 -15.17
C GLY A 143 -13.82 -1.45 -15.38
N ALA A 144 -13.56 -2.14 -16.49
CA ALA A 144 -14.11 -3.46 -16.79
C ALA A 144 -13.21 -4.63 -16.32
N THR A 145 -12.07 -4.33 -15.72
CA THR A 145 -11.10 -5.33 -15.26
C THR A 145 -11.42 -5.75 -13.83
N ALA A 146 -11.21 -7.03 -13.50
CA ALA A 146 -11.42 -7.55 -12.15
C ALA A 146 -10.56 -6.79 -11.11
N GLU A 147 -11.14 -6.50 -9.95
CA GLU A 147 -10.45 -5.74 -8.90
C GLU A 147 -9.18 -6.41 -8.41
N GLY A 148 -9.16 -7.73 -8.31
CA GLY A 148 -7.97 -8.49 -7.93
C GLY A 148 -6.81 -8.32 -8.93
N VAL A 149 -7.10 -8.24 -10.22
CA VAL A 149 -6.10 -7.95 -11.27
C VAL A 149 -5.52 -6.56 -11.06
N LYS A 150 -6.35 -5.56 -10.79
CA LYS A 150 -5.92 -4.19 -10.53
C LYS A 150 -5.01 -4.10 -9.30
N LYS A 151 -5.39 -4.77 -8.20
CA LYS A 151 -4.63 -4.78 -6.93
C LYS A 151 -3.24 -5.37 -7.12
N ILE A 152 -3.13 -6.51 -7.79
CA ILE A 152 -1.84 -7.14 -8.12
C ILE A 152 -1.01 -6.24 -9.03
N SER A 153 -1.64 -5.62 -10.02
CA SER A 153 -0.95 -4.75 -10.99
C SER A 153 -0.44 -3.46 -10.37
N ILE A 154 -1.07 -2.93 -9.34
CA ILE A 154 -0.55 -1.81 -8.55
C ILE A 154 0.81 -2.19 -7.95
N MET A 155 0.90 -3.36 -7.32
CA MET A 155 2.16 -3.83 -6.74
C MET A 155 3.24 -4.05 -7.81
N ASP A 156 2.89 -4.68 -8.93
CA ASP A 156 3.81 -4.84 -10.06
C ASP A 156 4.34 -3.49 -10.57
N ARG A 157 3.46 -2.48 -10.69
CA ARG A 157 3.85 -1.14 -11.14
C ARG A 157 4.81 -0.46 -10.17
N LEU A 158 4.57 -0.55 -8.86
CA LEU A 158 5.42 0.05 -7.83
C LEU A 158 6.82 -0.60 -7.76
N LEU A 159 6.90 -1.89 -8.05
CA LEU A 159 8.19 -2.59 -8.21
C LEU A 159 8.88 -2.17 -9.52
N ALA A 160 8.12 -2.13 -10.62
CA ALA A 160 8.65 -1.83 -11.95
C ALA A 160 9.22 -0.41 -12.10
N ASN A 161 8.61 0.56 -11.43
CA ASN A 161 9.04 1.96 -11.51
C ASN A 161 10.09 2.33 -10.46
N GLY A 162 10.48 1.39 -9.59
CA GLY A 162 11.49 1.61 -8.57
C GLY A 162 11.01 2.48 -7.39
N TYR A 163 9.71 2.74 -7.27
CA TYR A 163 9.16 3.45 -6.12
C TYR A 163 9.41 2.66 -4.83
N LEU A 164 9.21 1.35 -4.89
CA LEU A 164 9.62 0.45 -3.83
C LEU A 164 11.12 0.15 -3.98
N SER A 165 11.86 0.48 -2.96
CA SER A 165 13.31 0.32 -2.87
C SER A 165 13.68 -0.31 -1.54
N LYS A 166 14.97 -0.54 -1.32
CA LYS A 166 15.49 -0.96 -0.02
C LYS A 166 14.99 0.00 1.08
N ASP A 167 14.63 -0.55 2.22
CA ASP A 167 14.11 0.19 3.39
C ASP A 167 12.74 0.86 3.20
N SER A 168 12.03 0.56 2.11
CA SER A 168 10.63 0.97 1.93
C SER A 168 9.70 0.26 2.92
N VAL A 169 8.58 0.91 3.20
CA VAL A 169 7.51 0.36 4.06
C VAL A 169 6.21 0.28 3.28
N ILE A 170 5.56 -0.88 3.32
CA ILE A 170 4.28 -1.10 2.64
C ILE A 170 3.22 -1.43 3.71
N PHE A 171 2.11 -0.73 3.66
CA PHE A 171 0.91 -1.05 4.42
C PHE A 171 -0.15 -1.56 3.45
N ILE A 172 -0.71 -2.74 3.70
CA ILE A 172 -1.74 -3.36 2.84
C ILE A 172 -2.97 -3.61 3.69
N ASP A 173 -4.07 -2.94 3.33
CA ASP A 173 -5.34 -3.13 4.00
C ASP A 173 -6.17 -4.19 3.29
N GLU A 174 -6.70 -5.14 4.08
CA GLU A 174 -7.53 -6.25 3.60
C GLU A 174 -6.95 -6.89 2.31
N LEU A 175 -5.75 -7.47 2.42
CA LEU A 175 -5.05 -8.03 1.25
C LEU A 175 -5.94 -9.00 0.46
N GLU A 176 -6.77 -9.76 1.14
CA GLU A 176 -7.68 -10.75 0.57
C GLU A 176 -8.85 -10.16 -0.21
N SER A 177 -9.11 -8.87 -0.05
CA SER A 177 -10.23 -8.21 -0.73
C SER A 177 -10.14 -8.40 -2.24
N ALA A 178 -11.19 -8.98 -2.84
CA ALA A 178 -11.33 -9.23 -4.28
C ALA A 178 -10.30 -10.19 -4.91
N LEU A 179 -9.51 -10.91 -4.13
CA LEU A 179 -8.55 -11.90 -4.63
C LEU A 179 -9.06 -13.34 -4.46
N HIS A 180 -8.85 -14.15 -5.51
CA HIS A 180 -9.04 -15.59 -5.41
C HIS A 180 -8.00 -16.22 -4.46
N PRO A 181 -8.33 -17.28 -3.69
CA PRO A 181 -7.39 -17.91 -2.74
C PRO A 181 -6.02 -18.27 -3.33
N THR A 182 -5.98 -18.77 -4.57
CA THR A 182 -4.71 -19.07 -5.26
C THR A 182 -3.88 -17.79 -5.49
N ALA A 183 -4.53 -16.70 -5.86
CA ALA A 183 -3.88 -15.40 -6.06
C ALA A 183 -3.34 -14.82 -4.74
N ILE A 184 -4.11 -14.97 -3.64
CA ILE A 184 -3.67 -14.59 -2.30
C ILE A 184 -2.38 -15.34 -1.92
N CYS A 185 -2.33 -16.66 -2.14
CA CYS A 185 -1.14 -17.45 -1.83
C CYS A 185 0.09 -16.94 -2.58
N LYS A 186 -0.01 -16.76 -3.89
CA LYS A 186 1.10 -16.27 -4.72
C LYS A 186 1.51 -14.85 -4.37
N PHE A 187 0.54 -13.98 -4.08
CA PHE A 187 0.81 -12.60 -3.68
C PHE A 187 1.55 -12.54 -2.34
N LEU A 188 1.16 -13.35 -1.36
CA LEU A 188 1.84 -13.44 -0.06
C LEU A 188 3.25 -14.05 -0.18
N ASP A 189 3.44 -15.07 -1.03
CA ASP A 189 4.77 -15.63 -1.28
C ASP A 189 5.69 -14.59 -1.91
N MET A 190 5.20 -13.82 -2.89
CA MET A 190 5.93 -12.71 -3.50
C MET A 190 6.26 -11.62 -2.48
N LEU A 191 5.32 -11.21 -1.63
CA LEU A 191 5.57 -10.19 -0.58
C LEU A 191 6.66 -10.67 0.39
N ALA A 192 6.65 -11.93 0.79
CA ALA A 192 7.67 -12.50 1.66
C ALA A 192 9.05 -12.51 0.98
N GLN A 193 9.10 -12.84 -0.31
CA GLN A 193 10.33 -12.80 -1.09
C GLN A 193 10.88 -11.39 -1.22
N VAL A 194 10.05 -10.43 -1.63
CA VAL A 194 10.42 -9.02 -1.78
C VAL A 194 10.89 -8.42 -0.45
N SER A 195 10.19 -8.73 0.64
CA SER A 195 10.58 -8.31 1.99
C SER A 195 11.98 -8.81 2.36
N LYS A 196 12.26 -10.09 2.11
CA LYS A 196 13.54 -10.72 2.41
C LYS A 196 14.69 -10.17 1.54
N GLU A 197 14.47 -10.03 0.24
CA GLU A 197 15.52 -9.67 -0.70
C GLU A 197 15.85 -8.17 -0.68
N MET A 198 14.84 -7.32 -0.44
CA MET A 198 15.01 -5.86 -0.43
C MET A 198 15.07 -5.24 0.96
N GLY A 199 14.77 -5.99 2.01
CA GLY A 199 14.60 -5.40 3.34
C GLY A 199 13.37 -4.49 3.43
N ILE A 200 12.37 -4.69 2.56
CA ILE A 200 11.10 -3.96 2.63
C ILE A 200 10.29 -4.48 3.81
N GLN A 201 9.81 -3.56 4.64
CA GLN A 201 8.92 -3.89 5.73
C GLN A 201 7.47 -3.89 5.25
N VAL A 202 6.74 -4.98 5.49
CA VAL A 202 5.36 -5.14 5.04
C VAL A 202 4.42 -5.30 6.23
N PHE A 203 3.41 -4.44 6.32
CA PHE A 203 2.32 -4.53 7.28
C PHE A 203 1.04 -4.91 6.54
N ILE A 204 0.35 -5.93 7.03
CA ILE A 204 -0.89 -6.43 6.43
C ILE A 204 -1.98 -6.42 7.49
N SER A 205 -3.09 -5.72 7.24
CA SER A 205 -4.31 -5.94 8.00
C SER A 205 -5.13 -7.05 7.33
N THR A 206 -5.72 -7.92 8.12
CA THR A 206 -6.59 -8.99 7.61
C THR A 206 -7.54 -9.48 8.69
N HIS A 207 -8.72 -9.89 8.28
CA HIS A 207 -9.67 -10.65 9.10
C HIS A 207 -9.89 -12.07 8.56
N SER A 208 -9.13 -12.48 7.55
CA SER A 208 -9.24 -13.77 6.88
C SER A 208 -8.38 -14.84 7.53
N TYR A 209 -9.01 -15.90 8.06
CA TYR A 209 -8.29 -17.09 8.52
C TYR A 209 -7.40 -17.72 7.44
N PHE A 210 -7.77 -17.59 6.18
CA PHE A 210 -6.99 -18.10 5.06
C PHE A 210 -5.64 -17.37 4.95
N VAL A 211 -5.66 -16.05 5.02
CA VAL A 211 -4.44 -15.21 5.01
C VAL A 211 -3.59 -15.53 6.23
N ILE A 212 -4.17 -15.56 7.43
CA ILE A 212 -3.45 -15.90 8.68
C ILE A 212 -2.79 -17.27 8.57
N LYS A 213 -3.52 -18.29 8.06
CA LYS A 213 -2.96 -19.62 7.87
C LYS A 213 -1.82 -19.65 6.87
N LYS A 214 -1.92 -18.92 5.76
CA LYS A 214 -0.84 -18.83 4.77
C LYS A 214 0.38 -18.11 5.36
N MET A 215 0.19 -17.03 6.09
CA MET A 215 1.28 -16.32 6.79
C MET A 215 1.97 -17.21 7.83
N TYR A 216 1.21 -18.02 8.57
CA TYR A 216 1.75 -19.03 9.47
C TYR A 216 2.65 -20.04 8.72
N LEU A 217 2.23 -20.51 7.53
CA LEU A 217 3.04 -21.44 6.72
C LEU A 217 4.33 -20.77 6.19
N ILE A 218 4.29 -19.48 5.92
CA ILE A 218 5.48 -18.69 5.56
C ILE A 218 6.40 -18.58 6.78
N ALA A 219 5.86 -18.27 7.96
CA ALA A 219 6.60 -18.14 9.20
C ALA A 219 7.31 -19.44 9.61
N LEU A 220 6.72 -20.62 9.34
CA LEU A 220 7.39 -21.91 9.57
C LEU A 220 8.67 -22.08 8.75
N LYS A 221 8.74 -21.46 7.57
CA LYS A 221 9.92 -21.50 6.70
C LYS A 221 10.90 -20.37 7.01
N GLN A 222 10.43 -19.29 7.58
CA GLN A 222 11.18 -18.07 7.88
C GLN A 222 10.72 -17.50 9.24
N PRO A 223 11.11 -18.11 10.38
CA PRO A 223 10.56 -17.76 11.70
C PRO A 223 10.72 -16.31 12.13
N GLU A 224 11.79 -15.66 11.69
CA GLU A 224 12.10 -14.25 12.05
C GLU A 224 11.34 -13.23 11.20
N ALA A 225 10.64 -13.68 10.15
CA ALA A 225 10.09 -12.78 9.12
C ALA A 225 8.65 -12.34 9.40
N VAL A 226 7.91 -12.98 10.31
CA VAL A 226 6.47 -12.73 10.48
C VAL A 226 6.12 -12.53 11.93
N THR A 227 5.67 -11.32 12.26
CA THR A 227 5.05 -11.00 13.56
C THR A 227 3.54 -10.88 13.37
N CYS A 228 2.77 -11.53 14.25
CA CYS A 228 1.32 -11.43 14.25
C CYS A 228 0.84 -10.67 15.49
N ILE A 229 0.02 -9.63 15.27
CA ILE A 229 -0.59 -8.83 16.32
C ILE A 229 -2.10 -9.01 16.23
N SER A 230 -2.72 -9.50 17.29
CA SER A 230 -4.18 -9.63 17.39
C SER A 230 -4.77 -8.39 18.05
N LEU A 231 -5.78 -7.80 17.41
CA LEU A 231 -6.53 -6.68 17.94
C LEU A 231 -7.88 -7.20 18.46
N SER A 232 -8.22 -6.89 19.71
CA SER A 232 -9.54 -7.18 20.30
C SER A 232 -10.18 -5.90 20.79
N ARG A 233 -11.53 -5.87 20.79
CA ARG A 233 -12.24 -4.80 21.50
C ARG A 233 -12.04 -5.00 22.99
N GLY A 234 -11.58 -3.96 23.68
CA GLY A 234 -11.54 -3.90 25.12
C GLY A 234 -12.92 -3.76 25.73
#